data_1e385424ae88e026084052ae0231985f
#
_entry.id   1e385424ae88e026084052ae0231985f
#
_cell.length_a   1.000
_cell.length_b   1.000
_cell.length_c   1.000
_cell.angle_alpha   90.00
_cell.angle_beta   90.00
_cell.angle_gamma   90.00
#
_symmetry.space_group_name_H-M   'P 1'
#
loop_
_entity.id
_entity.type
_entity.pdbx_description
1 polymer ?
#
loop_
_entity_poly.entity_id
_entity_poly.type
_entity_poly.pdbx_seq_one_letter_code
_entity_poly.pdbx_strand_id
1 'polypeptide(L)'
;QHYSPARLRKPLLRTGERGSGEFREIEWDEALALATSWLKPIRDRNPDELAFFTGRDQSQALTGWWAQQFGTVNYAAHGGFCSVNMAAGGLYTLGGSFWEFGEPDWEHTRYFMLWGVAEDHDSNPIKLGLGKLKARGAKIVAVNPVRTGYGAIADEWIGIRPGTDGLFAFALIHELLRADRIDLDYLVRYANAHWLVIRNPGGADDGLFARDAEGNALCWARTPPQPSPSLREREGAITATESPPPSTFAHPTDDREAPSLSRSEGEGWGGVASADAIDIHPAVVGEYTLPDGRIAVPVFQLLAQRYLDPQYSPDAVSERCGIPADTIRRIARELAEAAFESNFSLPVAWTDSWGREHSEMIGRPVSMHAMRGISAPS
;
A
#
# COMPACT_ATOMS: atom_id res chain seq x y z
N GLN A 1 -33.70 -7.83 -7.97
CA GLN A 1 -33.49 -8.58 -9.24
C GLN A 1 -33.70 -10.07 -9.07
N HIS A 2 -33.27 -10.71 -7.96
CA HIS A 2 -33.42 -12.16 -7.75
C HIS A 2 -34.87 -12.65 -7.80
N TYR A 3 -35.81 -11.83 -7.41
CA TYR A 3 -37.25 -12.14 -7.37
C TYR A 3 -38.03 -11.46 -8.52
N SER A 4 -37.34 -10.89 -9.50
CA SER A 4 -37.99 -10.29 -10.66
C SER A 4 -38.73 -11.36 -11.47
N PRO A 5 -39.98 -11.10 -11.92
CA PRO A 5 -40.69 -12.00 -12.81
C PRO A 5 -39.99 -12.15 -14.16
N ALA A 6 -39.15 -11.21 -14.55
CA ALA A 6 -38.35 -11.25 -15.77
C ALA A 6 -37.04 -12.06 -15.63
N ARG A 7 -36.77 -12.64 -14.45
CA ARG A 7 -35.58 -13.47 -14.27
C ARG A 7 -35.64 -14.72 -15.16
N LEU A 8 -34.58 -14.99 -15.88
CA LEU A 8 -34.43 -16.21 -16.66
C LEU A 8 -34.39 -17.43 -15.73
N ARG A 9 -35.22 -18.44 -16.04
CA ARG A 9 -35.32 -19.71 -15.30
C ARG A 9 -34.81 -20.91 -16.08
N LYS A 10 -34.68 -20.78 -17.39
CA LYS A 10 -34.19 -21.78 -18.29
C LYS A 10 -33.06 -21.21 -19.17
N PRO A 11 -32.21 -22.07 -19.73
CA PRO A 11 -31.25 -21.62 -20.73
C PRO A 11 -31.97 -21.05 -21.96
N LEU A 12 -31.31 -20.09 -22.61
CA LEU A 12 -31.78 -19.48 -23.84
C LEU A 12 -30.85 -19.87 -24.99
N LEU A 13 -31.43 -20.38 -26.06
CA LEU A 13 -30.75 -20.59 -27.34
C LEU A 13 -31.09 -19.47 -28.31
N ARG A 14 -30.06 -18.80 -28.81
CA ARG A 14 -30.25 -17.77 -29.84
C ARG A 14 -30.70 -18.38 -31.13
N THR A 15 -31.77 -17.85 -31.71
CA THR A 15 -32.38 -18.31 -32.95
C THR A 15 -32.20 -17.33 -34.11
N GLY A 16 -31.97 -16.05 -33.81
CA GLY A 16 -31.76 -15.04 -34.83
C GLY A 16 -30.29 -14.68 -35.03
N GLU A 17 -30.03 -13.70 -35.87
CA GLU A 17 -28.69 -13.12 -36.07
C GLU A 17 -28.13 -12.51 -34.81
N ARG A 18 -26.80 -12.37 -34.74
CA ARG A 18 -26.14 -11.75 -33.61
C ARG A 18 -26.60 -10.31 -33.46
N GLY A 19 -27.17 -9.97 -32.29
CA GLY A 19 -27.71 -8.63 -31.97
C GLY A 19 -29.22 -8.49 -32.21
N SER A 20 -29.91 -9.49 -32.85
CA SER A 20 -31.37 -9.42 -33.08
C SER A 20 -32.19 -9.49 -31.78
N GLY A 21 -31.65 -10.07 -30.73
CA GLY A 21 -32.39 -10.32 -29.48
C GLY A 21 -33.36 -11.49 -29.54
N GLU A 22 -33.29 -12.28 -30.59
CA GLU A 22 -34.19 -13.45 -30.80
C GLU A 22 -33.63 -14.69 -30.13
N PHE A 23 -34.38 -15.20 -29.12
CA PHE A 23 -34.02 -16.37 -28.34
C PHE A 23 -35.22 -17.26 -28.11
N ARG A 24 -35.00 -18.57 -27.97
CA ARG A 24 -36.00 -19.53 -27.44
C ARG A 24 -35.50 -20.14 -26.14
N GLU A 25 -36.41 -20.43 -25.24
CA GLU A 25 -36.12 -21.26 -24.09
C GLU A 25 -35.87 -22.70 -24.47
N ILE A 26 -34.87 -23.32 -23.80
CA ILE A 26 -34.54 -24.74 -23.98
C ILE A 26 -34.43 -25.41 -22.60
N GLU A 27 -34.55 -26.73 -22.58
CA GLU A 27 -34.32 -27.48 -21.35
C GLU A 27 -32.83 -27.64 -21.07
N TRP A 28 -32.46 -27.89 -19.81
CA TRP A 28 -31.07 -28.01 -19.40
C TRP A 28 -30.33 -29.16 -20.11
N ASP A 29 -31.02 -30.30 -20.34
CA ASP A 29 -30.41 -31.44 -21.05
C ASP A 29 -30.07 -31.06 -22.50
N GLU A 30 -30.94 -30.32 -23.17
CA GLU A 30 -30.67 -29.79 -24.52
C GLU A 30 -29.49 -28.84 -24.50
N ALA A 31 -29.44 -27.91 -23.53
CA ALA A 31 -28.36 -26.95 -23.40
C ALA A 31 -27.00 -27.62 -23.17
N LEU A 32 -26.95 -28.62 -22.29
CA LEU A 32 -25.72 -29.35 -21.97
C LEU A 32 -25.27 -30.21 -23.18
N ALA A 33 -26.20 -30.84 -23.88
CA ALA A 33 -25.88 -31.60 -25.10
C ALA A 33 -25.31 -30.70 -26.21
N LEU A 34 -25.92 -29.53 -26.43
CA LEU A 34 -25.41 -28.53 -27.37
C LEU A 34 -24.03 -28.01 -26.99
N ALA A 35 -23.85 -27.60 -25.74
CA ALA A 35 -22.54 -27.12 -25.25
C ALA A 35 -21.46 -28.20 -25.43
N THR A 36 -21.76 -29.42 -25.09
CA THR A 36 -20.85 -30.56 -25.28
C THR A 36 -20.53 -30.77 -26.77
N SER A 37 -21.53 -30.69 -27.64
CA SER A 37 -21.31 -30.86 -29.09
C SER A 37 -20.39 -29.79 -29.68
N TRP A 38 -20.37 -28.59 -29.12
CA TRP A 38 -19.49 -27.50 -29.56
C TRP A 38 -18.08 -27.59 -28.94
N LEU A 39 -18.00 -27.95 -27.67
CA LEU A 39 -16.73 -27.94 -26.92
C LEU A 39 -15.91 -29.23 -27.15
N LYS A 40 -16.54 -30.37 -27.28
CA LYS A 40 -15.83 -31.64 -27.45
C LYS A 40 -14.91 -31.69 -28.69
N PRO A 41 -15.31 -31.25 -29.89
CA PRO A 41 -14.41 -31.18 -31.03
C PRO A 41 -13.20 -30.27 -30.83
N ILE A 42 -13.37 -29.17 -30.09
CA ILE A 42 -12.26 -28.28 -29.72
C ILE A 42 -11.29 -29.01 -28.81
N ARG A 43 -11.80 -29.64 -27.75
CA ARG A 43 -10.98 -30.39 -26.80
C ARG A 43 -10.21 -31.52 -27.50
N ASP A 44 -10.86 -32.24 -28.40
CA ASP A 44 -10.26 -33.41 -29.09
C ASP A 44 -9.18 -32.96 -30.10
N ARG A 45 -9.29 -31.78 -30.68
CA ARG A 45 -8.34 -31.22 -31.63
C ARG A 45 -7.20 -30.46 -30.97
N ASN A 46 -7.54 -29.42 -30.22
CA ASN A 46 -6.60 -28.59 -29.47
C ASN A 46 -7.34 -27.84 -28.37
N PRO A 47 -7.24 -28.26 -27.10
CA PRO A 47 -7.95 -27.61 -25.99
C PRO A 47 -7.57 -26.14 -25.79
N ASP A 48 -6.39 -25.69 -26.24
CA ASP A 48 -5.95 -24.31 -26.11
C ASP A 48 -6.66 -23.33 -27.07
N GLU A 49 -7.50 -23.83 -27.96
CA GLU A 49 -8.42 -22.98 -28.73
C GLU A 49 -9.58 -22.44 -27.87
N LEU A 50 -9.78 -22.99 -26.67
CA LEU A 50 -10.73 -22.48 -25.70
C LEU A 50 -10.04 -21.47 -24.77
N ALA A 51 -10.46 -20.19 -24.80
CA ALA A 51 -10.16 -19.22 -23.75
C ALA A 51 -11.32 -19.19 -22.74
N PHE A 52 -10.99 -19.43 -21.48
CA PHE A 52 -11.96 -19.45 -20.40
C PHE A 52 -11.75 -18.29 -19.45
N PHE A 53 -12.70 -17.37 -19.45
CA PHE A 53 -12.70 -16.17 -18.60
C PHE A 53 -13.73 -16.31 -17.49
N THR A 54 -13.32 -16.05 -16.23
CA THR A 54 -14.25 -16.03 -15.11
C THR A 54 -14.28 -14.67 -14.42
N GLY A 55 -15.46 -14.33 -13.90
CA GLY A 55 -15.62 -13.21 -13.00
C GLY A 55 -15.15 -13.51 -11.57
N ARG A 56 -15.42 -12.58 -10.67
CA ARG A 56 -15.19 -12.75 -9.23
C ARG A 56 -16.38 -13.48 -8.62
N ASP A 57 -16.36 -14.78 -8.67
CA ASP A 57 -17.39 -15.63 -8.08
C ASP A 57 -16.78 -16.65 -7.10
N GLN A 58 -17.62 -17.19 -6.23
CA GLN A 58 -17.19 -18.17 -5.23
C GLN A 58 -16.93 -19.55 -5.84
N SER A 59 -17.32 -19.77 -7.09
CA SER A 59 -17.14 -21.02 -7.82
C SER A 59 -15.83 -21.12 -8.59
N GLN A 60 -14.91 -20.15 -8.44
CA GLN A 60 -13.64 -20.12 -9.19
C GLN A 60 -12.81 -21.40 -9.04
N ALA A 61 -12.85 -22.05 -7.89
CA ALA A 61 -12.19 -23.33 -7.69
C ALA A 61 -12.73 -24.41 -8.62
N LEU A 62 -14.06 -24.47 -8.82
CA LEU A 62 -14.70 -25.42 -9.72
C LEU A 62 -14.42 -25.08 -11.19
N THR A 63 -14.50 -23.82 -11.55
CA THR A 63 -14.26 -23.39 -12.94
C THR A 63 -12.80 -23.56 -13.34
N GLY A 64 -11.86 -23.29 -12.42
CA GLY A 64 -10.43 -23.54 -12.62
C GLY A 64 -10.14 -25.03 -12.78
N TRP A 65 -10.72 -25.86 -11.91
CA TRP A 65 -10.61 -27.32 -12.03
C TRP A 65 -11.21 -27.83 -13.36
N TRP A 66 -12.37 -27.30 -13.75
CA TRP A 66 -12.99 -27.65 -15.03
C TRP A 66 -12.08 -27.29 -16.21
N ALA A 67 -11.47 -26.11 -16.22
CA ALA A 67 -10.54 -25.71 -17.27
C ALA A 67 -9.33 -26.65 -17.36
N GLN A 68 -8.78 -27.10 -16.23
CA GLN A 68 -7.72 -28.10 -16.17
C GLN A 68 -8.17 -29.44 -16.75
N GLN A 69 -9.38 -29.89 -16.39
CA GLN A 69 -9.94 -31.16 -16.93
C GLN A 69 -10.26 -31.03 -18.41
N PHE A 70 -10.62 -29.85 -18.89
CA PHE A 70 -10.78 -29.61 -20.33
C PHE A 70 -9.42 -29.68 -21.04
N GLY A 71 -8.36 -29.24 -20.42
CA GLY A 71 -6.98 -29.28 -20.91
C GLY A 71 -6.46 -27.95 -21.45
N THR A 72 -7.22 -26.84 -21.34
CA THR A 72 -6.78 -25.52 -21.80
C THR A 72 -5.86 -24.85 -20.78
N VAL A 73 -4.79 -24.21 -21.27
CA VAL A 73 -3.94 -23.28 -20.50
C VAL A 73 -4.48 -21.84 -20.51
N ASN A 74 -5.45 -21.56 -21.40
CA ASN A 74 -6.01 -20.20 -21.58
C ASN A 74 -7.14 -19.94 -20.57
N TYR A 75 -6.81 -20.06 -19.27
CA TYR A 75 -7.72 -19.75 -18.17
C TYR A 75 -7.33 -18.42 -17.52
N ALA A 76 -8.28 -17.51 -17.44
CA ALA A 76 -8.08 -16.22 -16.82
C ALA A 76 -9.16 -15.94 -15.78
N ALA A 77 -8.76 -15.90 -14.52
CA ALA A 77 -9.62 -15.52 -13.40
C ALA A 77 -9.53 -14.02 -13.10
N HIS A 78 -10.58 -13.48 -12.54
CA HIS A 78 -10.70 -12.05 -12.18
C HIS A 78 -9.49 -11.53 -11.40
N GLY A 79 -8.97 -12.31 -10.44
CA GLY A 79 -7.84 -11.90 -9.61
C GLY A 79 -6.60 -11.50 -10.40
N GLY A 80 -6.31 -12.18 -11.50
CA GLY A 80 -5.16 -11.90 -12.37
C GLY A 80 -5.20 -10.52 -13.03
N PHE A 81 -6.39 -9.98 -13.27
CA PHE A 81 -6.57 -8.67 -13.91
C PHE A 81 -6.86 -7.54 -12.94
N CYS A 82 -7.21 -7.85 -11.70
CA CYS A 82 -7.80 -6.88 -10.79
C CYS A 82 -6.97 -6.65 -9.53
N SER A 83 -6.40 -7.69 -8.96
CA SER A 83 -5.88 -7.63 -7.60
C SER A 83 -4.44 -8.10 -7.47
N VAL A 84 -3.84 -8.67 -8.52
CA VAL A 84 -2.50 -9.26 -8.43
C VAL A 84 -1.44 -8.21 -8.11
N ASN A 85 -1.52 -7.03 -8.68
CA ASN A 85 -0.62 -5.94 -8.39
C ASN A 85 -0.81 -5.36 -6.98
N MET A 86 -2.05 -5.30 -6.46
CA MET A 86 -2.29 -5.01 -5.04
C MET A 86 -1.67 -6.07 -4.13
N ALA A 87 -1.86 -7.36 -4.48
CA ALA A 87 -1.26 -8.45 -3.73
C ALA A 87 0.27 -8.36 -3.72
N ALA A 88 0.87 -8.10 -4.88
CA ALA A 88 2.31 -7.89 -5.01
C ALA A 88 2.76 -6.67 -4.17
N GLY A 89 2.06 -5.55 -4.27
CA GLY A 89 2.31 -4.37 -3.44
C GLY A 89 2.28 -4.69 -1.95
N GLY A 90 1.27 -5.43 -1.48
CA GLY A 90 1.15 -5.87 -0.09
C GLY A 90 2.30 -6.78 0.34
N LEU A 91 2.67 -7.78 -0.47
CA LEU A 91 3.78 -8.68 -0.19
C LEU A 91 5.11 -7.94 -0.07
N TYR A 92 5.38 -6.97 -0.95
CA TYR A 92 6.63 -6.22 -0.94
C TYR A 92 6.68 -5.07 0.08
N THR A 93 5.55 -4.63 0.61
CA THR A 93 5.49 -3.53 1.59
C THR A 93 5.16 -4.00 2.99
N LEU A 94 4.18 -4.89 3.13
CA LEU A 94 3.67 -5.38 4.42
C LEU A 94 4.15 -6.81 4.74
N GLY A 95 4.67 -7.53 3.76
CA GLY A 95 5.14 -8.90 3.92
C GLY A 95 4.03 -9.95 4.01
N GLY A 96 2.79 -9.62 3.73
CA GLY A 96 1.66 -10.52 3.90
C GLY A 96 0.42 -10.16 3.09
N SER A 97 -0.71 -10.78 3.46
CA SER A 97 -2.01 -10.54 2.85
C SER A 97 -2.42 -9.07 2.95
N PHE A 98 -3.07 -8.58 1.92
CA PHE A 98 -3.54 -7.20 1.83
C PHE A 98 -5.07 -7.07 1.95
N TRP A 99 -5.77 -8.16 2.25
CA TRP A 99 -7.24 -8.17 2.25
C TRP A 99 -7.86 -7.63 3.55
N GLU A 100 -7.13 -7.69 4.65
CA GLU A 100 -7.63 -7.34 5.98
C GLU A 100 -6.99 -6.04 6.50
N PHE A 101 -7.25 -4.92 5.83
CA PHE A 101 -6.81 -3.61 6.33
C PHE A 101 -7.72 -3.03 7.41
N GLY A 102 -8.82 -3.70 7.71
CA GLY A 102 -9.88 -3.16 8.55
C GLY A 102 -10.71 -2.08 7.85
N GLU A 103 -11.63 -1.50 8.59
CA GLU A 103 -12.42 -0.36 8.14
C GLU A 103 -11.78 0.95 8.58
N PRO A 104 -12.02 2.07 7.84
CA PRO A 104 -11.69 3.39 8.32
C PRO A 104 -12.37 3.69 9.66
N ASP A 105 -11.72 4.46 10.51
CA ASP A 105 -12.34 4.92 11.76
C ASP A 105 -13.42 5.98 11.45
N TRP A 106 -14.64 5.52 11.29
CA TRP A 106 -15.79 6.37 10.96
C TRP A 106 -16.18 7.32 12.10
N GLU A 107 -15.74 7.07 13.33
CA GLU A 107 -16.11 7.85 14.50
C GLU A 107 -15.12 8.98 14.80
N HIS A 108 -13.84 8.84 14.46
CA HIS A 108 -12.81 9.83 14.82
C HIS A 108 -12.18 10.54 13.64
N THR A 109 -12.25 9.96 12.43
CA THR A 109 -11.65 10.58 11.24
C THR A 109 -12.20 11.98 11.00
N ARG A 110 -11.29 12.94 10.76
CA ARG A 110 -11.56 14.34 10.42
C ARG A 110 -11.14 14.71 9.00
N TYR A 111 -10.17 13.98 8.47
CA TYR A 111 -9.71 14.12 7.09
C TYR A 111 -9.72 12.76 6.41
N PHE A 112 -10.54 12.65 5.38
CA PHE A 112 -10.76 11.38 4.69
C PHE A 112 -10.44 11.51 3.21
N MET A 113 -9.54 10.65 2.71
CA MET A 113 -9.26 10.56 1.28
C MET A 113 -9.92 9.33 0.67
N LEU A 114 -10.75 9.58 -0.32
CA LEU A 114 -11.45 8.55 -1.09
C LEU A 114 -10.79 8.43 -2.45
N TRP A 115 -10.03 7.37 -2.68
CA TRP A 115 -9.13 7.26 -3.81
C TRP A 115 -9.55 6.14 -4.78
N GLY A 116 -9.88 6.53 -6.02
CA GLY A 116 -10.28 5.58 -7.06
C GLY A 116 -11.62 4.90 -6.82
N VAL A 117 -12.45 5.43 -5.92
CA VAL A 117 -13.79 4.92 -5.63
C VAL A 117 -14.81 5.73 -6.40
N ALA A 118 -15.40 5.13 -7.41
CA ALA A 118 -16.39 5.77 -8.27
C ALA A 118 -17.80 5.21 -8.12
N GLU A 119 -17.95 4.13 -7.36
CA GLU A 119 -19.21 3.41 -7.23
C GLU A 119 -20.19 4.19 -6.34
N ASP A 120 -21.30 4.58 -6.92
CA ASP A 120 -22.43 5.21 -6.25
C ASP A 120 -23.65 4.29 -6.13
N HIS A 121 -23.47 3.01 -6.49
CA HIS A 121 -24.52 2.01 -6.48
C HIS A 121 -24.95 1.63 -5.06
N ASP A 122 -26.19 1.23 -4.91
CA ASP A 122 -26.90 1.10 -3.64
C ASP A 122 -26.34 0.07 -2.64
N SER A 123 -25.44 -0.78 -3.05
CA SER A 123 -24.94 -1.89 -2.24
C SER A 123 -23.59 -1.64 -1.54
N ASN A 124 -22.98 -0.47 -1.70
CA ASN A 124 -21.68 -0.21 -1.09
C ASN A 124 -21.81 0.33 0.34
N PRO A 125 -21.34 -0.42 1.37
CA PRO A 125 -21.46 -0.01 2.77
C PRO A 125 -20.74 1.29 3.13
N ILE A 126 -19.75 1.71 2.34
CA ILE A 126 -18.98 2.95 2.55
C ILE A 126 -19.88 4.19 2.60
N LYS A 127 -21.04 4.16 1.96
CA LYS A 127 -22.03 5.26 2.03
C LYS A 127 -22.45 5.59 3.45
N LEU A 128 -22.61 4.57 4.29
CA LEU A 128 -22.98 4.77 5.70
C LEU A 128 -21.85 5.48 6.46
N GLY A 129 -20.61 5.04 6.23
CA GLY A 129 -19.44 5.68 6.81
C GLY A 129 -19.28 7.14 6.36
N LEU A 130 -19.39 7.40 5.06
CA LEU A 130 -19.34 8.77 4.51
C LEU A 130 -20.43 9.66 5.11
N GLY A 131 -21.64 9.12 5.29
CA GLY A 131 -22.73 9.85 5.97
C GLY A 131 -22.37 10.25 7.40
N LYS A 132 -21.75 9.35 8.17
CA LYS A 132 -21.24 9.64 9.53
C LYS A 132 -20.16 10.72 9.50
N LEU A 133 -19.19 10.62 8.60
CA LEU A 133 -18.12 11.61 8.45
C LEU A 133 -18.67 13.00 8.14
N LYS A 134 -19.59 13.11 7.18
CA LYS A 134 -20.22 14.39 6.84
C LYS A 134 -21.04 14.98 7.97
N ALA A 135 -21.79 14.16 8.68
CA ALA A 135 -22.59 14.61 9.84
C ALA A 135 -21.72 15.22 10.94
N ARG A 136 -20.44 14.84 11.04
CA ARG A 136 -19.47 15.38 12.01
C ARG A 136 -18.58 16.49 11.45
N GLY A 137 -18.76 16.87 10.19
CA GLY A 137 -17.97 17.90 9.55
C GLY A 137 -16.55 17.47 9.16
N ALA A 138 -16.30 16.18 9.01
CA ALA A 138 -15.04 15.68 8.47
C ALA A 138 -14.87 16.12 7.02
N LYS A 139 -13.66 16.53 6.63
CA LYS A 139 -13.34 16.86 5.24
C LYS A 139 -13.16 15.58 4.43
N ILE A 140 -13.86 15.47 3.32
CA ILE A 140 -13.80 14.36 2.38
C ILE A 140 -13.20 14.85 1.07
N VAL A 141 -12.04 14.30 0.70
CA VAL A 141 -11.35 14.57 -0.57
C VAL A 141 -11.45 13.32 -1.45
N ALA A 142 -12.09 13.45 -2.62
CA ALA A 142 -12.19 12.37 -3.59
C ALA A 142 -11.16 12.56 -4.72
N VAL A 143 -10.28 11.59 -4.90
CA VAL A 143 -9.28 11.55 -5.99
C VAL A 143 -9.76 10.54 -7.03
N ASN A 144 -10.14 11.03 -8.20
CA ASN A 144 -10.70 10.19 -9.26
C ASN A 144 -10.63 10.90 -10.62
N PRO A 145 -10.35 10.21 -11.72
CA PRO A 145 -10.34 10.82 -13.05
C PRO A 145 -11.70 11.38 -13.47
N VAL A 146 -12.80 10.84 -12.95
CA VAL A 146 -14.16 11.25 -13.31
C VAL A 146 -14.92 11.70 -12.05
N ARG A 147 -15.58 12.86 -12.13
CA ARG A 147 -16.42 13.38 -11.05
C ARG A 147 -17.79 12.74 -11.08
N THR A 148 -17.86 11.48 -10.66
CA THR A 148 -19.11 10.71 -10.53
C THR A 148 -19.22 10.11 -9.13
N GLY A 149 -20.39 9.62 -8.78
CA GLY A 149 -20.61 8.90 -7.53
C GLY A 149 -20.14 9.70 -6.33
N TYR A 150 -19.22 9.15 -5.59
CA TYR A 150 -18.69 9.77 -4.36
C TYR A 150 -17.94 11.09 -4.60
N GLY A 151 -17.38 11.31 -5.77
CA GLY A 151 -16.78 12.59 -6.13
C GLY A 151 -17.79 13.75 -6.17
N ALA A 152 -19.09 13.45 -6.34
CA ALA A 152 -20.15 14.46 -6.31
C ALA A 152 -20.54 14.88 -4.88
N ILE A 153 -20.36 14.00 -3.89
CA ILE A 153 -20.72 14.26 -2.49
C ILE A 153 -19.52 14.64 -1.62
N ALA A 154 -18.30 14.46 -2.11
CA ALA A 154 -17.09 14.91 -1.43
C ALA A 154 -17.04 16.44 -1.32
N ASP A 155 -16.34 16.96 -0.32
CA ASP A 155 -16.14 18.40 -0.16
C ASP A 155 -15.20 18.94 -1.25
N GLU A 156 -14.29 18.07 -1.71
CA GLU A 156 -13.39 18.38 -2.81
C GLU A 156 -13.19 17.17 -3.72
N TRP A 157 -13.18 17.42 -5.02
CA TRP A 157 -12.83 16.43 -6.04
C TRP A 157 -11.54 16.83 -6.74
N ILE A 158 -10.57 15.93 -6.73
CA ILE A 158 -9.28 16.05 -7.42
C ILE A 158 -9.32 15.20 -8.68
N GLY A 159 -9.40 15.87 -9.83
CA GLY A 159 -9.36 15.21 -11.14
C GLY A 159 -7.93 14.80 -11.47
N ILE A 160 -7.66 13.51 -11.44
CA ILE A 160 -6.33 12.96 -11.71
C ILE A 160 -6.27 12.29 -13.07
N ARG A 161 -5.16 12.40 -13.79
CA ARG A 161 -4.95 11.63 -15.02
C ARG A 161 -4.80 10.14 -14.67
N PRO A 162 -5.50 9.24 -15.38
CA PRO A 162 -5.35 7.80 -15.18
C PRO A 162 -3.88 7.36 -15.27
N GLY A 163 -3.47 6.45 -14.39
CA GLY A 163 -2.11 5.93 -14.36
C GLY A 163 -1.07 6.80 -13.65
N THR A 164 -1.48 7.88 -13.01
CA THR A 164 -0.56 8.79 -12.32
C THR A 164 -0.81 8.91 -10.81
N ASP A 165 -1.66 8.05 -10.27
CA ASP A 165 -2.01 8.03 -8.85
C ASP A 165 -0.77 7.89 -7.96
N GLY A 166 0.15 7.00 -8.34
CA GLY A 166 1.42 6.81 -7.63
C GLY A 166 2.29 8.07 -7.61
N LEU A 167 2.30 8.85 -8.69
CA LEU A 167 3.04 10.13 -8.72
C LEU A 167 2.45 11.16 -7.77
N PHE A 168 1.14 11.25 -7.69
CA PHE A 168 0.48 12.13 -6.74
C PHE A 168 0.76 11.70 -5.30
N ALA A 169 0.67 10.39 -5.00
CA ALA A 169 1.03 9.87 -3.68
C ALA A 169 2.49 10.18 -3.32
N PHE A 170 3.43 10.02 -4.26
CA PHE A 170 4.85 10.35 -4.03
C PHE A 170 5.07 11.84 -3.82
N ALA A 171 4.32 12.71 -4.50
CA ALA A 171 4.41 14.14 -4.26
C ALA A 171 3.87 14.55 -2.88
N LEU A 172 2.82 13.88 -2.39
CA LEU A 172 2.35 14.07 -1.01
C LEU A 172 3.41 13.62 0.00
N ILE A 173 4.04 12.46 -0.21
CA ILE A 173 5.13 11.96 0.63
C ILE A 173 6.32 12.94 0.59
N HIS A 174 6.69 13.45 -0.59
CA HIS A 174 7.73 14.46 -0.75
C HIS A 174 7.48 15.68 0.14
N GLU A 175 6.28 16.24 0.11
CA GLU A 175 5.93 17.41 0.93
C GLU A 175 5.90 17.10 2.42
N LEU A 176 5.41 15.92 2.83
CA LEU A 176 5.43 15.48 4.23
C LEU A 176 6.86 15.34 4.75
N LEU A 177 7.76 14.72 3.96
CA LEU A 177 9.18 14.60 4.29
C LEU A 177 9.84 15.98 4.40
N ARG A 178 9.58 16.88 3.45
CA ARG A 178 10.12 18.26 3.47
C ARG A 178 9.64 19.07 4.65
N ALA A 179 8.41 18.84 5.09
CA ALA A 179 7.81 19.52 6.22
C ALA A 179 8.16 18.89 7.59
N ASP A 180 9.01 17.84 7.60
CA ASP A 180 9.34 17.04 8.78
C ASP A 180 8.09 16.50 9.52
N ARG A 181 7.03 16.20 8.75
CA ARG A 181 5.77 15.64 9.26
C ARG A 181 5.83 14.11 9.21
N ILE A 182 6.60 13.53 10.15
CA ILE A 182 6.90 12.10 10.20
C ILE A 182 6.73 11.61 11.62
N ASP A 183 6.03 10.50 11.76
CA ASP A 183 5.92 9.77 13.03
C ASP A 183 7.05 8.74 13.13
N LEU A 184 8.22 9.21 13.57
CA LEU A 184 9.39 8.34 13.70
C LEU A 184 9.19 7.26 14.76
N ASP A 185 8.47 7.56 15.84
CA ASP A 185 8.15 6.59 16.88
C ASP A 185 7.33 5.42 16.32
N TYR A 186 6.31 5.74 15.52
CA TYR A 186 5.51 4.72 14.84
C TYR A 186 6.35 3.89 13.87
N LEU A 187 7.16 4.55 13.04
CA LEU A 187 7.99 3.89 12.03
C LEU A 187 9.02 2.95 12.65
N VAL A 188 9.60 3.34 13.78
CA VAL A 188 10.56 2.50 14.49
C VAL A 188 9.88 1.33 15.19
N ARG A 189 8.67 1.51 15.73
CA ARG A 189 7.96 0.45 16.48
C ARG A 189 7.27 -0.56 15.58
N TYR A 190 6.68 -0.12 14.48
CA TYR A 190 5.76 -0.93 13.68
C TYR A 190 6.21 -1.17 12.24
N ALA A 191 7.35 -0.62 11.83
CA ALA A 191 7.90 -0.81 10.51
C ALA A 191 9.39 -1.16 10.56
N ASN A 192 9.95 -1.50 9.41
CA ASN A 192 11.38 -1.80 9.26
C ASN A 192 12.25 -0.57 8.99
N ALA A 193 11.78 0.61 9.32
CA ALA A 193 12.43 1.89 9.02
C ALA A 193 13.87 1.99 9.53
N HIS A 194 14.17 1.32 10.63
CA HIS A 194 15.47 1.30 11.30
C HIS A 194 16.36 0.10 10.92
N TRP A 195 15.87 -0.84 10.10
CA TRP A 195 16.67 -1.98 9.68
C TRP A 195 17.78 -1.52 8.73
N LEU A 196 18.93 -2.16 8.82
CA LEU A 196 20.10 -1.81 8.03
C LEU A 196 20.08 -2.53 6.67
N VAL A 197 20.35 -1.76 5.62
CA VAL A 197 20.48 -2.24 4.24
C VAL A 197 21.93 -2.10 3.81
N ILE A 198 22.51 -3.16 3.30
CA ILE A 198 23.90 -3.20 2.83
C ILE A 198 24.06 -2.30 1.59
N ARG A 199 25.13 -1.51 1.59
CA ARG A 199 25.55 -0.69 0.48
C ARG A 199 26.85 -1.24 -0.09
N ASN A 200 26.72 -2.05 -1.15
CA ASN A 200 27.84 -2.67 -1.85
C ASN A 200 27.60 -2.64 -3.37
N PRO A 201 27.68 -1.45 -4.00
CA PRO A 201 27.33 -1.27 -5.40
C PRO A 201 28.05 -2.27 -6.31
N GLY A 202 27.26 -3.07 -7.04
CA GLY A 202 27.77 -4.13 -7.92
C GLY A 202 28.07 -5.46 -7.22
N GLY A 203 27.96 -5.54 -5.90
CA GLY A 203 28.04 -6.79 -5.13
C GLY A 203 26.71 -7.54 -5.11
N ALA A 204 26.77 -8.84 -4.86
CA ALA A 204 25.58 -9.70 -4.81
C ALA A 204 24.65 -9.42 -3.62
N ASP A 205 25.17 -8.75 -2.59
CA ASP A 205 24.45 -8.40 -1.36
C ASP A 205 24.01 -6.94 -1.31
N ASP A 206 24.28 -6.14 -2.37
CA ASP A 206 23.83 -4.76 -2.42
C ASP A 206 22.31 -4.66 -2.38
N GLY A 207 21.79 -3.81 -1.48
CA GLY A 207 20.35 -3.64 -1.26
C GLY A 207 19.68 -4.72 -0.40
N LEU A 208 20.40 -5.73 0.05
CA LEU A 208 19.88 -6.74 0.97
C LEU A 208 19.92 -6.23 2.41
N PHE A 209 19.01 -6.75 3.25
CA PHE A 209 19.06 -6.48 4.69
C PHE A 209 20.31 -7.11 5.31
N ALA A 210 21.01 -6.32 6.11
CA ALA A 210 22.05 -6.83 6.99
C ALA A 210 21.41 -7.72 8.06
N ARG A 211 21.96 -8.92 8.26
CA ARG A 211 21.42 -9.93 9.18
C ARG A 211 22.52 -10.49 10.08
N ASP A 212 22.15 -10.91 11.29
CA ASP A 212 23.01 -11.67 12.17
C ASP A 212 23.15 -13.15 11.70
N ALA A 213 23.89 -13.95 12.47
CA ALA A 213 24.11 -15.37 12.17
C ALA A 213 22.81 -16.22 12.28
N GLU A 214 21.85 -15.76 13.03
CA GLU A 214 20.53 -16.36 13.21
C GLU A 214 19.51 -15.92 12.16
N GLY A 215 19.88 -14.93 11.31
CA GLY A 215 19.04 -14.42 10.23
C GLY A 215 18.16 -13.23 10.62
N ASN A 216 18.28 -12.69 11.85
CA ASN A 216 17.54 -11.51 12.27
C ASN A 216 18.08 -10.25 11.60
N ALA A 217 17.21 -9.29 11.29
CA ALA A 217 17.64 -8.02 10.72
C ALA A 217 18.41 -7.18 11.75
N LEU A 218 19.51 -6.60 11.31
CA LEU A 218 20.31 -5.71 12.14
C LEU A 218 19.74 -4.30 12.15
N CYS A 219 19.89 -3.62 13.29
CA CYS A 219 19.65 -2.18 13.43
C CYS A 219 20.82 -1.54 14.18
N TRP A 220 20.97 -0.24 14.03
CA TRP A 220 21.94 0.52 14.81
C TRP A 220 21.24 1.19 15.99
N ALA A 221 21.63 0.80 17.21
CA ALA A 221 21.13 1.42 18.44
C ALA A 221 21.94 2.65 18.80
N ARG A 222 21.27 3.74 19.16
CA ARG A 222 21.92 4.89 19.78
C ARG A 222 21.85 4.76 21.28
N THR A 223 22.94 5.03 21.96
CA THR A 223 22.92 5.30 23.43
C THR A 223 22.17 6.61 23.70
N PRO A 224 21.31 6.69 24.75
CA PRO A 224 20.50 7.89 25.00
C PRO A 224 21.34 9.12 25.39
N PRO A 225 20.80 10.37 25.30
CA PRO A 225 19.91 10.91 24.28
C PRO A 225 20.55 12.04 23.51
N GLN A 226 20.66 11.94 22.20
CA GLN A 226 20.79 13.18 21.42
C GLN A 226 19.48 13.38 20.66
N PRO A 227 18.87 14.58 20.66
CA PRO A 227 17.71 14.87 19.84
C PRO A 227 18.03 14.53 18.39
N SER A 228 17.12 13.83 17.74
CA SER A 228 17.27 13.54 16.30
C SER A 228 17.39 14.87 15.56
N PRO A 229 18.40 15.05 14.69
CA PRO A 229 18.49 16.24 13.85
C PRO A 229 17.21 16.37 13.02
N SER A 230 16.69 17.60 12.86
CA SER A 230 15.54 17.86 12.00
C SER A 230 15.82 17.40 10.57
N LEU A 231 14.79 17.12 9.77
CA LEU A 231 14.99 16.77 8.36
C LEU A 231 15.68 17.89 7.58
N ARG A 232 15.50 19.17 7.98
CA ARG A 232 16.22 20.30 7.39
C ARG A 232 17.73 20.24 7.63
N GLU A 233 18.15 19.79 8.80
CA GLU A 233 19.58 19.52 9.05
C GLU A 233 20.06 18.29 8.27
N ARG A 234 19.14 17.40 7.90
CA ARG A 234 19.40 16.20 7.10
C ARG A 234 19.39 16.45 5.59
N GLU A 235 18.66 17.47 5.09
CA GLU A 235 18.72 17.91 3.68
C GLU A 235 20.13 18.36 3.30
N GLY A 236 20.86 19.00 4.20
CA GLY A 236 22.28 19.30 4.00
C GLY A 236 23.17 18.07 3.83
N ALA A 237 22.75 16.91 4.38
CA ALA A 237 23.46 15.63 4.24
C ALA A 237 22.95 14.80 3.04
N ILE A 238 21.73 15.07 2.55
CA ILE A 238 21.08 14.33 1.45
C ILE A 238 21.36 15.00 0.11
N THR A 239 21.49 16.32 0.05
CA THR A 239 21.74 17.08 -1.19
C THR A 239 23.21 17.12 -1.64
N ALA A 240 24.15 16.60 -0.84
CA ALA A 240 25.57 16.54 -1.19
C ALA A 240 25.89 15.31 -2.06
N THR A 241 25.29 15.21 -3.25
CA THR A 241 25.77 14.35 -4.34
C THR A 241 26.61 15.13 -5.35
N GLU A 242 27.39 16.08 -4.90
CA GLU A 242 28.62 16.47 -5.56
C GLU A 242 29.76 15.66 -4.94
N SER A 243 30.68 15.20 -5.77
CA SER A 243 31.85 14.38 -5.42
C SER A 243 32.42 14.74 -4.05
N PRO A 244 32.65 13.78 -3.14
CA PRO A 244 33.02 14.08 -1.78
C PRO A 244 34.29 14.94 -1.77
N PRO A 245 34.29 16.10 -1.08
CA PRO A 245 35.52 16.71 -0.71
C PRO A 245 36.26 15.77 0.23
N PRO A 246 37.59 15.75 0.23
CA PRO A 246 38.35 14.84 1.07
C PRO A 246 37.98 15.05 2.53
N SER A 247 37.64 13.99 3.16
CA SER A 247 37.31 13.75 4.55
C SER A 247 37.79 14.85 5.55
N THR A 248 36.83 15.65 6.03
CA THR A 248 36.99 16.40 7.27
C THR A 248 35.75 16.22 8.18
N PHE A 249 35.21 15.04 8.20
CA PHE A 249 34.42 14.62 9.35
C PHE A 249 35.37 13.98 10.33
N ALA A 250 35.65 14.68 11.43
CA ALA A 250 36.36 14.11 12.53
C ALA A 250 35.67 12.81 12.97
N HIS A 251 36.33 11.69 12.77
CA HIS A 251 36.01 10.47 13.47
C HIS A 251 36.02 10.80 14.96
N PRO A 252 35.00 10.47 15.72
CA PRO A 252 35.18 10.37 17.15
C PRO A 252 36.10 9.14 17.35
N THR A 253 37.39 9.39 17.50
CA THR A 253 38.32 8.44 18.09
C THR A 253 37.96 8.37 19.57
N ASP A 254 36.98 7.54 19.89
CA ASP A 254 36.75 7.12 21.25
C ASP A 254 36.77 5.59 21.23
N ASP A 255 37.84 5.01 21.77
CA ASP A 255 38.08 3.60 21.97
C ASP A 255 37.13 3.00 23.03
N ARG A 256 35.82 3.18 22.82
CA ARG A 256 34.81 2.48 23.58
C ARG A 256 34.17 1.42 22.73
N GLU A 257 34.08 0.25 23.31
CA GLU A 257 33.50 -0.96 22.75
C GLU A 257 32.33 -0.72 21.81
N ALA A 258 32.34 -1.35 20.67
CA ALA A 258 31.24 -1.28 19.68
C ALA A 258 29.93 -1.57 20.40
N PRO A 259 28.90 -0.69 20.23
CA PRO A 259 27.61 -0.92 20.86
C PRO A 259 27.05 -2.27 20.42
N SER A 260 26.54 -3.02 21.35
CA SER A 260 25.96 -4.32 21.10
C SER A 260 24.84 -4.23 20.08
N LEU A 261 24.90 -5.06 19.06
CA LEU A 261 23.81 -5.21 18.09
C LEU A 261 22.62 -5.86 18.84
N SER A 262 21.47 -5.21 18.82
CA SER A 262 20.27 -5.76 19.43
C SER A 262 19.67 -6.84 18.55
N ARG A 263 19.35 -7.96 19.16
CA ARG A 263 18.71 -9.11 18.52
C ARG A 263 17.20 -8.92 18.57
N SER A 264 16.51 -9.07 17.45
CA SER A 264 15.05 -9.21 17.44
C SER A 264 14.72 -10.70 17.55
N GLU A 265 14.07 -11.13 18.64
CA GLU A 265 13.52 -12.48 18.77
C GLU A 265 12.03 -12.45 18.48
N GLY A 266 11.54 -13.26 17.56
CA GLY A 266 10.12 -13.47 17.38
C GLY A 266 9.72 -14.01 16.02
N GLU A 267 8.93 -15.06 16.03
CA GLU A 267 8.16 -15.52 14.88
C GLU A 267 6.98 -14.59 14.65
N GLY A 268 6.92 -13.98 13.47
CA GLY A 268 5.78 -13.20 13.01
C GLY A 268 5.66 -11.82 13.69
N TRP A 269 5.79 -10.76 12.92
CA TRP A 269 5.51 -9.36 13.28
C TRP A 269 6.15 -8.87 14.59
N GLY A 270 7.39 -8.45 14.52
CA GLY A 270 8.06 -7.68 15.55
C GLY A 270 8.52 -8.50 16.75
N GLY A 271 9.76 -8.94 16.72
CA GLY A 271 10.41 -9.55 17.89
C GLY A 271 10.45 -8.59 19.07
N VAL A 272 9.98 -9.06 20.21
CA VAL A 272 10.00 -8.31 21.48
C VAL A 272 11.43 -8.34 22.01
N ALA A 273 12.04 -7.17 22.15
CA ALA A 273 13.26 -7.04 22.94
C ALA A 273 12.95 -7.34 24.42
N SER A 274 13.91 -7.94 25.16
CA SER A 274 13.78 -8.17 26.60
C SER A 274 13.53 -6.87 27.36
N ALA A 275 12.97 -6.94 28.56
CA ALA A 275 12.65 -5.77 29.40
C ALA A 275 13.83 -4.81 29.59
N ASP A 276 15.07 -5.28 29.49
CA ASP A 276 16.29 -4.47 29.58
C ASP A 276 16.60 -3.65 28.31
N ALA A 277 15.92 -3.95 27.19
CA ALA A 277 16.10 -3.28 25.90
C ALA A 277 15.18 -2.05 25.70
N ILE A 278 14.45 -1.65 26.73
CA ILE A 278 13.41 -0.60 26.71
C ILE A 278 13.96 0.78 26.36
N ASP A 279 15.27 1.01 26.48
CA ASP A 279 15.89 2.32 26.25
C ASP A 279 16.69 2.41 24.95
N ILE A 280 16.48 1.49 24.03
CA ILE A 280 17.13 1.48 22.72
C ILE A 280 16.38 2.43 21.78
N HIS A 281 17.08 3.44 21.26
CA HIS A 281 16.60 4.35 20.23
C HIS A 281 17.26 4.00 18.90
N PRO A 282 16.65 3.18 18.05
CA PRO A 282 17.24 2.83 16.77
C PRO A 282 17.44 4.05 15.88
N ALA A 283 18.58 4.10 15.21
CA ALA A 283 18.85 5.15 14.25
C ALA A 283 18.09 4.88 12.95
N VAL A 284 17.48 5.91 12.39
CA VAL A 284 16.76 5.86 11.12
C VAL A 284 17.50 6.56 9.99
N VAL A 285 18.62 7.22 10.29
CA VAL A 285 19.54 7.85 9.34
C VAL A 285 20.97 7.66 9.79
N GLY A 286 21.89 7.66 8.86
CA GLY A 286 23.32 7.49 9.08
C GLY A 286 23.91 6.40 8.21
N GLU A 287 25.24 6.33 8.18
CA GLU A 287 25.98 5.27 7.52
C GLU A 287 26.79 4.53 8.58
N TYR A 288 26.73 3.22 8.58
CA TYR A 288 27.28 2.38 9.62
C TYR A 288 28.16 1.29 9.05
N THR A 289 29.32 1.09 9.65
CA THR A 289 30.20 -0.02 9.33
C THR A 289 29.79 -1.23 10.15
N LEU A 290 29.46 -2.32 9.50
CA LEU A 290 29.12 -3.60 10.14
C LEU A 290 30.39 -4.28 10.69
N PRO A 291 30.27 -5.25 11.61
CA PRO A 291 31.43 -5.96 12.17
C PRO A 291 32.32 -6.67 11.13
N ASP A 292 31.77 -7.01 9.99
CA ASP A 292 32.46 -7.61 8.85
C ASP A 292 33.05 -6.61 7.86
N GLY A 293 32.95 -5.30 8.18
CA GLY A 293 33.50 -4.20 7.37
C GLY A 293 32.58 -3.69 6.25
N ARG A 294 31.41 -4.31 6.03
CA ARG A 294 30.45 -3.80 5.06
C ARG A 294 29.79 -2.51 5.55
N ILE A 295 29.41 -1.66 4.60
CA ILE A 295 28.67 -0.42 4.89
C ILE A 295 27.17 -0.71 4.80
N ALA A 296 26.39 -0.13 5.73
CA ALA A 296 24.95 -0.25 5.72
C ALA A 296 24.28 1.06 6.16
N VAL A 297 23.05 1.29 5.67
CA VAL A 297 22.24 2.45 5.97
C VAL A 297 20.82 2.01 6.35
N PRO A 298 20.10 2.76 7.21
CA PRO A 298 18.72 2.45 7.55
C PRO A 298 17.77 2.56 6.34
N VAL A 299 16.75 1.70 6.31
CA VAL A 299 15.69 1.71 5.28
C VAL A 299 15.07 3.09 5.13
N PHE A 300 14.74 3.77 6.23
CA PHE A 300 14.11 5.08 6.17
C PHE A 300 14.94 6.11 5.41
N GLN A 301 16.27 6.10 5.59
CA GLN A 301 17.15 6.99 4.84
C GLN A 301 17.04 6.76 3.34
N LEU A 302 17.01 5.52 2.89
CA LEU A 302 16.88 5.18 1.46
C LEU A 302 15.53 5.64 0.90
N LEU A 303 14.45 5.43 1.65
CA LEU A 303 13.11 5.90 1.28
C LEU A 303 13.06 7.43 1.21
N ALA A 304 13.61 8.11 2.22
CA ALA A 304 13.64 9.57 2.24
C ALA A 304 14.45 10.13 1.07
N GLN A 305 15.65 9.59 0.80
CA GLN A 305 16.45 9.97 -0.36
C GLN A 305 15.70 9.80 -1.67
N ARG A 306 14.98 8.68 -1.82
CA ARG A 306 14.18 8.41 -3.02
C ARG A 306 13.07 9.42 -3.21
N TYR A 307 12.26 9.65 -2.17
CA TYR A 307 11.05 10.48 -2.30
C TYR A 307 11.32 11.99 -2.17
N LEU A 308 12.48 12.40 -1.66
CA LEU A 308 12.96 13.78 -1.73
C LEU A 308 13.60 14.13 -3.07
N ASP A 309 13.80 13.17 -3.96
CA ASP A 309 14.26 13.45 -5.31
C ASP A 309 13.36 14.49 -5.99
N PRO A 310 13.91 15.55 -6.61
CA PRO A 310 13.14 16.61 -7.27
C PRO A 310 12.11 16.13 -8.30
N GLN A 311 12.28 14.95 -8.90
CA GLN A 311 11.31 14.37 -9.84
C GLN A 311 9.94 14.09 -9.20
N TYR A 312 9.87 13.97 -7.86
CA TYR A 312 8.64 13.76 -7.09
C TYR A 312 8.11 15.05 -6.46
N SER A 313 8.77 16.18 -6.67
CA SER A 313 8.25 17.46 -6.19
C SER A 313 6.89 17.79 -6.81
N PRO A 314 6.01 18.53 -6.13
CA PRO A 314 4.74 18.97 -6.69
C PRO A 314 4.85 19.64 -8.06
N ASP A 315 5.91 20.43 -8.28
CA ASP A 315 6.14 21.11 -9.57
C ASP A 315 6.45 20.12 -10.69
N ALA A 316 7.31 19.13 -10.44
CA ALA A 316 7.66 18.11 -11.43
C ALA A 316 6.51 17.14 -11.73
N VAL A 317 5.63 16.88 -10.75
CA VAL A 317 4.54 15.92 -10.88
C VAL A 317 3.27 16.56 -11.46
N SER A 318 3.04 17.86 -11.21
CA SER A 318 1.81 18.58 -11.53
C SER A 318 1.34 18.40 -12.98
N GLU A 319 2.22 18.63 -13.95
CA GLU A 319 1.87 18.48 -15.38
C GLU A 319 1.49 17.02 -15.72
N ARG A 320 2.20 16.06 -15.14
CA ARG A 320 2.01 14.63 -15.42
C ARG A 320 0.69 14.11 -14.86
N CYS A 321 0.34 14.47 -13.62
CA CYS A 321 -0.88 14.00 -12.98
C CYS A 321 -2.10 14.88 -13.26
N GLY A 322 -1.92 16.09 -13.82
CA GLY A 322 -2.98 17.03 -14.12
C GLY A 322 -3.52 17.76 -12.90
N ILE A 323 -2.81 17.74 -11.78
CA ILE A 323 -3.18 18.40 -10.51
C ILE A 323 -2.24 19.58 -10.30
N PRO A 324 -2.74 20.82 -10.08
CA PRO A 324 -1.88 21.98 -9.84
C PRO A 324 -0.95 21.76 -8.64
N ALA A 325 0.32 22.16 -8.76
CA ALA A 325 1.32 21.98 -7.72
C ALA A 325 0.90 22.56 -6.35
N ASP A 326 0.24 23.73 -6.36
CA ASP A 326 -0.27 24.35 -5.13
C ASP A 326 -1.41 23.55 -4.49
N THR A 327 -2.21 22.85 -5.31
CA THR A 327 -3.21 21.91 -4.80
C THR A 327 -2.54 20.73 -4.11
N ILE A 328 -1.49 20.17 -4.70
CA ILE A 328 -0.72 19.07 -4.10
C ILE A 328 -0.14 19.50 -2.74
N ARG A 329 0.52 20.67 -2.68
CA ARG A 329 1.09 21.23 -1.44
C ARG A 329 0.01 21.47 -0.39
N ARG A 330 -1.13 22.00 -0.79
CA ARG A 330 -2.26 22.24 0.12
C ARG A 330 -2.82 20.95 0.69
N ILE A 331 -3.07 19.94 -0.14
CA ILE A 331 -3.56 18.63 0.30
C ILE A 331 -2.56 17.97 1.27
N ALA A 332 -1.26 18.00 0.97
CA ALA A 332 -0.23 17.49 1.87
C ALA A 332 -0.22 18.21 3.22
N ARG A 333 -0.37 19.54 3.21
CA ARG A 333 -0.44 20.34 4.43
C ARG A 333 -1.69 20.01 5.26
N GLU A 334 -2.87 19.98 4.63
CA GLU A 334 -4.13 19.66 5.32
C GLU A 334 -4.12 18.25 5.92
N LEU A 335 -3.54 17.28 5.20
CA LEU A 335 -3.33 15.93 5.69
C LEU A 335 -2.42 15.92 6.93
N ALA A 336 -1.31 16.66 6.86
CA ALA A 336 -0.36 16.79 7.96
C ALA A 336 -0.98 17.48 9.18
N GLU A 337 -1.70 18.59 9.00
CA GLU A 337 -2.41 19.30 10.05
C GLU A 337 -3.42 18.38 10.75
N ALA A 338 -4.24 17.65 9.98
CA ALA A 338 -5.17 16.70 10.54
C ALA A 338 -4.47 15.57 11.32
N ALA A 339 -3.38 15.03 10.78
CA ALA A 339 -2.67 13.90 11.38
C ALA A 339 -1.85 14.28 12.62
N PHE A 340 -1.26 15.48 12.67
CA PHE A 340 -0.29 15.85 13.71
C PHE A 340 -0.81 16.90 14.71
N GLU A 341 -1.85 17.66 14.36
CA GLU A 341 -2.36 18.74 15.20
C GLU A 341 -3.75 18.44 15.79
N SER A 342 -4.38 17.34 15.37
CA SER A 342 -5.74 16.96 15.78
C SER A 342 -5.84 15.55 16.36
N ASN A 343 -4.75 14.99 16.88
CA ASN A 343 -4.77 13.67 17.50
C ASN A 343 -5.77 13.60 18.66
N PHE A 344 -6.20 12.40 18.97
CA PHE A 344 -7.15 12.11 20.05
C PHE A 344 -6.67 10.91 20.86
N SER A 345 -7.10 10.84 22.10
CA SER A 345 -6.81 9.72 22.99
C SER A 345 -8.03 8.82 23.13
N LEU A 346 -7.80 7.52 23.11
CA LEU A 346 -8.77 6.50 23.48
C LEU A 346 -8.32 5.84 24.78
N PRO A 347 -9.20 5.65 25.78
CA PRO A 347 -8.88 5.00 27.04
C PRO A 347 -8.79 3.48 26.87
N VAL A 348 -7.94 3.03 25.96
CA VAL A 348 -7.69 1.62 25.64
C VAL A 348 -6.29 1.27 26.09
N ALA A 349 -6.19 0.42 27.09
CA ALA A 349 -4.89 -0.11 27.52
C ALA A 349 -4.38 -1.11 26.48
N TRP A 350 -3.10 -1.02 26.14
CA TRP A 350 -2.46 -1.89 25.17
C TRP A 350 -0.96 -2.04 25.45
N THR A 351 -0.38 -3.06 24.90
CA THR A 351 1.06 -3.31 24.99
C THR A 351 1.67 -3.16 23.59
N ASP A 352 2.72 -2.37 23.48
CA ASP A 352 3.39 -2.16 22.20
C ASP A 352 4.28 -3.36 21.82
N SER A 353 4.81 -3.34 20.61
CA SER A 353 5.70 -4.38 20.08
C SER A 353 7.01 -4.56 20.87
N TRP A 354 7.35 -3.63 21.75
CA TRP A 354 8.51 -3.69 22.62
C TRP A 354 8.17 -4.09 24.07
N GLY A 355 6.91 -4.50 24.32
CA GLY A 355 6.44 -4.94 25.62
C GLY A 355 6.14 -3.80 26.61
N ARG A 356 6.05 -2.54 26.16
CA ARG A 356 5.68 -1.42 27.02
C ARG A 356 4.17 -1.35 27.17
N GLU A 357 3.70 -1.17 28.37
CA GLU A 357 2.28 -0.98 28.66
C GLU A 357 1.89 0.49 28.52
N HIS A 358 0.78 0.73 27.86
CA HIS A 358 0.18 2.05 27.67
C HIS A 358 -1.24 2.01 28.23
N SER A 359 -1.63 3.06 28.96
CA SER A 359 -2.99 3.20 29.49
C SER A 359 -3.99 3.76 28.49
N GLU A 360 -3.50 4.34 27.40
CA GLU A 360 -4.29 4.97 26.36
C GLU A 360 -3.66 4.75 24.98
N MET A 361 -4.49 4.84 23.96
CA MET A 361 -4.05 4.77 22.56
C MET A 361 -4.23 6.14 21.92
N ILE A 362 -3.17 6.67 21.31
CA ILE A 362 -3.23 7.93 20.57
C ILE A 362 -3.53 7.64 19.10
N GLY A 363 -4.64 8.17 18.63
CA GLY A 363 -5.09 8.08 17.25
C GLY A 363 -4.85 9.36 16.46
N ARG A 364 -4.56 9.22 15.18
CA ARG A 364 -4.47 10.32 14.22
C ARG A 364 -5.74 10.32 13.36
N PRO A 365 -6.53 11.42 13.32
CA PRO A 365 -7.85 11.42 12.70
C PRO A 365 -7.80 11.54 11.16
N VAL A 366 -6.95 10.77 10.53
CA VAL A 366 -6.81 10.67 9.08
C VAL A 366 -7.06 9.25 8.65
N SER A 367 -7.91 9.06 7.66
CA SER A 367 -8.15 7.76 7.05
C SER A 367 -8.16 7.87 5.53
N MET A 368 -7.80 6.78 4.88
CA MET A 368 -7.85 6.66 3.43
C MET A 368 -8.61 5.40 3.05
N HIS A 369 -9.43 5.51 2.02
CA HIS A 369 -10.00 4.34 1.38
C HIS A 369 -9.60 4.35 -0.09
N ALA A 370 -8.70 3.45 -0.43
CA ALA A 370 -8.19 3.30 -1.78
C ALA A 370 -8.74 2.04 -2.41
N MET A 371 -9.36 2.19 -3.57
CA MET A 371 -9.75 1.06 -4.41
C MET A 371 -8.67 0.78 -5.46
N ARG A 372 -8.89 -0.22 -6.24
CA ARG A 372 -7.97 -0.75 -7.26
C ARG A 372 -7.51 0.25 -8.31
N GLY A 373 -8.16 1.41 -8.41
CA GLY A 373 -7.79 2.48 -9.33
C GLY A 373 -6.34 2.94 -9.20
N ILE A 374 -5.76 2.89 -8.00
CA ILE A 374 -4.36 3.24 -7.76
C ILE A 374 -3.41 2.23 -8.42
N SER A 375 -3.81 0.98 -8.53
CA SER A 375 -2.95 -0.11 -9.01
C SER A 375 -3.32 -0.61 -10.42
N ALA A 376 -4.51 -0.25 -10.92
CA ALA A 376 -5.02 -0.76 -12.19
C ALA A 376 -4.26 -0.29 -13.44
N PRO A 377 -3.58 0.87 -13.46
CA PRO A 377 -2.84 1.33 -14.63
C PRO A 377 -1.39 0.85 -14.75
N SER A 378 -0.92 0.02 -13.83
CA SER A 378 0.48 -0.45 -13.84
C SER A 378 0.67 -1.73 -14.65
#